data_0515f390f2c2b01dd6361cd6b09f068c
#
_entry.id   0515f390f2c2b01dd6361cd6b09f068c
#
_cell.length_a   1.000
_cell.length_b   1.000
_cell.length_c   1.000
_cell.angle_alpha   90.00
_cell.angle_beta   90.00
_cell.angle_gamma   90.00
#
_symmetry.space_group_name_H-M   'P 1'
#
loop_
_entity.id
_entity.type
_entity.pdbx_description
1 polymer ?
#
loop_
_entity_poly.entity_id
_entity_poly.type
_entity_poly.pdbx_seq_one_letter_code
_entity_poly.pdbx_strand_id
1 'polypeptide(L)'
;MNCKQCDQPTSGKSKYCAAHKAEARAKFNAMCEIERLERASRQDQYQQWIYAMSALAEAAYLATTPQAMVVYETAGLTDIPKENGNSWYVSEGVCGFAWIVIKPATSSFAKWLIKNKIGYKNYYGGWVIPMSYLIPNMTQSMERAESAARCCAKFLRDQNINAYAESRMD
;
A
#
# COMPACT_ATOMS: atom_id res chain seq x y z
N MET A 1 -46.27 7.92 -30.46
CA MET A 1 -45.88 8.76 -29.29
C MET A 1 -44.90 9.78 -29.77
N ASN A 2 -44.91 11.00 -29.23
CA ASN A 2 -43.94 12.07 -29.57
C ASN A 2 -42.82 12.11 -28.58
N CYS A 3 -41.66 12.57 -29.02
CA CYS A 3 -40.47 12.72 -28.22
C CYS A 3 -40.71 13.76 -27.10
N LYS A 4 -40.26 13.46 -25.87
CA LYS A 4 -40.42 14.36 -24.72
C LYS A 4 -39.60 15.65 -24.82
N GLN A 5 -38.68 15.78 -25.77
CA GLN A 5 -37.78 16.91 -25.92
C GLN A 5 -38.02 17.74 -27.18
N CYS A 6 -38.69 17.20 -28.22
CA CYS A 6 -38.83 17.91 -29.51
C CYS A 6 -40.02 17.44 -30.34
N ASP A 7 -41.11 17.04 -29.85
CA ASP A 7 -42.37 16.64 -30.54
C ASP A 7 -42.23 15.76 -31.80
N GLN A 8 -41.05 15.36 -32.20
CA GLN A 8 -40.81 14.43 -33.33
C GLN A 8 -41.34 13.04 -33.02
N PRO A 9 -41.82 12.28 -34.03
CA PRO A 9 -42.32 10.93 -33.81
C PRO A 9 -41.23 9.99 -33.28
N THR A 10 -41.58 9.18 -32.29
CA THR A 10 -40.70 8.16 -31.73
C THR A 10 -41.02 6.77 -32.27
N SER A 11 -40.00 5.94 -32.42
CA SER A 11 -40.20 4.53 -32.85
C SER A 11 -40.55 3.64 -31.65
N GLY A 12 -41.66 2.91 -31.77
CA GLY A 12 -42.10 1.95 -30.76
C GLY A 12 -42.44 2.57 -29.39
N LYS A 13 -42.04 1.90 -28.29
CA LYS A 13 -42.28 2.31 -26.91
C LYS A 13 -41.30 3.37 -26.37
N SER A 14 -40.46 3.96 -27.23
CA SER A 14 -39.45 4.89 -26.82
C SER A 14 -40.00 6.28 -26.46
N LYS A 15 -39.51 6.87 -25.39
CA LYS A 15 -39.82 8.24 -24.96
C LYS A 15 -39.07 9.33 -25.72
N TYR A 16 -38.08 8.97 -26.54
CA TYR A 16 -37.18 9.92 -27.24
C TYR A 16 -37.04 9.52 -28.72
N CYS A 17 -36.90 10.52 -29.59
CA CYS A 17 -36.62 10.30 -31.02
C CYS A 17 -35.20 9.78 -31.27
N ALA A 18 -34.89 9.36 -32.47
CA ALA A 18 -33.58 8.81 -32.83
C ALA A 18 -32.42 9.80 -32.56
N ALA A 19 -32.62 11.07 -32.88
CA ALA A 19 -31.60 12.10 -32.65
C ALA A 19 -31.28 12.32 -31.16
N HIS A 20 -32.27 12.46 -30.27
CA HIS A 20 -32.07 12.61 -28.84
C HIS A 20 -31.51 11.33 -28.17
N LYS A 21 -31.81 10.14 -28.70
CA LYS A 21 -31.16 8.90 -28.27
C LYS A 21 -29.68 8.87 -28.66
N ALA A 22 -29.35 9.28 -29.87
CA ALA A 22 -27.98 9.33 -30.35
C ALA A 22 -27.15 10.33 -29.54
N GLU A 23 -27.72 11.53 -29.27
CA GLU A 23 -27.08 12.54 -28.42
C GLU A 23 -26.85 12.04 -26.97
N ALA A 24 -27.85 11.43 -26.35
CA ALA A 24 -27.73 10.87 -25.01
C ALA A 24 -26.68 9.75 -24.96
N ARG A 25 -26.62 8.91 -25.99
CA ARG A 25 -25.61 7.85 -26.12
C ARG A 25 -24.21 8.42 -26.30
N ALA A 26 -24.06 9.46 -27.11
CA ALA A 26 -22.78 10.16 -27.31
C ALA A 26 -22.27 10.78 -25.99
N LYS A 27 -23.15 11.48 -25.26
CA LYS A 27 -22.81 12.03 -23.92
C LYS A 27 -22.41 10.93 -22.93
N PHE A 28 -23.14 9.84 -22.90
CA PHE A 28 -22.80 8.68 -22.03
C PHE A 28 -21.44 8.08 -22.41
N ASN A 29 -21.18 7.86 -23.70
CA ASN A 29 -19.90 7.30 -24.15
C ASN A 29 -18.72 8.26 -23.81
N ALA A 30 -18.90 9.56 -23.99
CA ALA A 30 -17.89 10.56 -23.62
C ALA A 30 -17.60 10.55 -22.13
N MET A 31 -18.63 10.44 -21.29
CA MET A 31 -18.46 10.33 -19.84
C MET A 31 -17.71 9.05 -19.44
N CYS A 32 -18.08 7.90 -20.03
CA CYS A 32 -17.37 6.64 -19.80
C CYS A 32 -15.89 6.70 -20.22
N GLU A 33 -15.58 7.40 -21.30
CA GLU A 33 -14.20 7.58 -21.76
C GLU A 33 -13.38 8.46 -20.78
N ILE A 34 -13.97 9.55 -20.28
CA ILE A 34 -13.34 10.38 -19.25
C ILE A 34 -13.05 9.56 -18.00
N GLU A 35 -14.03 8.80 -17.50
CA GLU A 35 -13.82 7.93 -16.34
C GLU A 35 -12.74 6.87 -16.58
N ARG A 36 -12.63 6.35 -17.81
CA ARG A 36 -11.60 5.39 -18.19
C ARG A 36 -10.21 6.01 -18.12
N LEU A 37 -10.05 7.22 -18.67
CA LEU A 37 -8.78 7.96 -18.65
C LEU A 37 -8.36 8.34 -17.24
N GLU A 38 -9.28 8.83 -16.40
CA GLU A 38 -9.01 9.13 -15.00
C GLU A 38 -8.60 7.88 -14.19
N ARG A 39 -9.20 6.73 -14.50
CA ARG A 39 -8.84 5.45 -13.87
C ARG A 39 -7.45 4.99 -14.29
N ALA A 40 -7.09 5.13 -15.56
CA ALA A 40 -5.76 4.82 -16.05
C ALA A 40 -4.71 5.72 -15.39
N SER A 41 -4.93 7.03 -15.37
CA SER A 41 -4.05 8.00 -14.71
C SER A 41 -3.81 7.68 -13.22
N ARG A 42 -4.86 7.31 -12.48
CA ARG A 42 -4.72 6.87 -11.08
C ARG A 42 -3.92 5.58 -10.93
N GLN A 43 -4.01 4.63 -11.86
CA GLN A 43 -3.21 3.41 -11.82
C GLN A 43 -1.72 3.70 -12.02
N ASP A 44 -1.39 4.58 -12.96
CA ASP A 44 -0.01 5.03 -13.20
C ASP A 44 0.55 5.75 -11.97
N GLN A 45 -0.25 6.61 -11.33
CA GLN A 45 0.11 7.30 -10.09
C GLN A 45 0.42 6.31 -8.96
N TYR A 46 -0.39 5.26 -8.78
CA TYR A 46 -0.15 4.25 -7.73
C TYR A 46 1.12 3.45 -7.99
N GLN A 47 1.42 3.16 -9.25
CA GLN A 47 2.70 2.53 -9.59
C GLN A 47 3.89 3.43 -9.26
N GLN A 48 3.80 4.73 -9.57
CA GLN A 48 4.82 5.71 -9.20
C GLN A 48 5.01 5.80 -7.68
N TRP A 49 3.92 5.70 -6.89
CA TRP A 49 4.01 5.67 -5.43
C TRP A 49 4.79 4.46 -4.91
N ILE A 50 4.63 3.29 -5.51
CA ILE A 50 5.43 2.11 -5.13
C ILE A 50 6.92 2.36 -5.39
N TYR A 51 7.28 2.91 -6.54
CA TYR A 51 8.67 3.25 -6.84
C TYR A 51 9.23 4.31 -5.87
N ALA A 52 8.46 5.36 -5.59
CA ALA A 52 8.86 6.38 -4.62
C ALA A 52 9.03 5.78 -3.21
N MET A 53 8.11 4.93 -2.77
CA MET A 53 8.22 4.25 -1.48
C MET A 53 9.43 3.32 -1.42
N SER A 54 9.76 2.58 -2.48
CA SER A 54 10.97 1.74 -2.50
C SER A 54 12.23 2.58 -2.31
N ALA A 55 12.36 3.69 -3.03
CA ALA A 55 13.51 4.59 -2.90
C ALA A 55 13.59 5.24 -1.49
N LEU A 56 12.46 5.71 -0.96
CA LEU A 56 12.37 6.29 0.38
C LEU A 56 12.66 5.27 1.48
N ALA A 57 12.15 4.05 1.31
CA ALA A 57 12.39 2.96 2.25
C ALA A 57 13.86 2.58 2.30
N GLU A 58 14.50 2.42 1.15
CA GLU A 58 15.92 2.10 1.05
C GLU A 58 16.78 3.20 1.67
N ALA A 59 16.50 4.47 1.35
CA ALA A 59 17.21 5.61 1.92
C ALA A 59 17.07 5.68 3.45
N ALA A 60 15.86 5.52 3.99
CA ALA A 60 15.62 5.52 5.42
C ALA A 60 16.29 4.33 6.13
N TYR A 61 16.24 3.15 5.50
CA TYR A 61 16.87 1.92 5.97
C TYR A 61 18.39 2.08 6.10
N LEU A 62 19.06 2.60 5.06
CA LEU A 62 20.51 2.82 5.03
C LEU A 62 20.96 3.94 5.98
N ALA A 63 20.16 4.99 6.14
CA ALA A 63 20.45 6.10 7.04
C ALA A 63 20.30 5.74 8.53
N THR A 64 19.59 4.66 8.85
CA THR A 64 19.35 4.25 10.25
C THR A 64 20.54 3.45 10.78
N THR A 65 21.13 3.90 11.88
CA THR A 65 22.12 3.12 12.64
C THR A 65 21.39 2.38 13.76
N PRO A 66 21.27 1.04 13.70
CA PRO A 66 20.57 0.29 14.73
C PRO A 66 21.37 0.28 16.02
N GLN A 67 20.66 0.17 17.15
CA GLN A 67 21.29 0.02 18.45
C GLN A 67 21.85 -1.40 18.58
N ALA A 68 23.18 -1.51 18.56
CA ALA A 68 23.85 -2.79 18.74
C ALA A 68 23.53 -3.40 20.13
N MET A 69 23.47 -4.71 20.17
CA MET A 69 23.19 -5.47 21.41
C MET A 69 24.22 -6.58 21.62
N VAL A 70 24.31 -7.03 22.86
CA VAL A 70 25.09 -8.24 23.20
C VAL A 70 24.13 -9.29 23.69
N VAL A 71 24.17 -10.46 23.06
CA VAL A 71 23.38 -11.64 23.43
C VAL A 71 24.30 -12.58 24.22
N TYR A 72 23.82 -13.07 25.33
CA TYR A 72 24.55 -14.01 26.19
C TYR A 72 23.93 -15.41 26.15
N GLU A 73 24.77 -16.43 26.23
CA GLU A 73 24.31 -17.80 26.51
C GLU A 73 23.71 -17.84 27.91
N THR A 74 22.48 -18.38 28.02
CA THR A 74 21.76 -18.43 29.30
C THR A 74 21.89 -19.84 29.95
N ALA A 75 21.72 -19.89 31.28
CA ALA A 75 21.71 -21.11 32.03
C ALA A 75 20.34 -21.79 31.90
N GLY A 76 20.24 -22.79 31.00
CA GLY A 76 18.99 -23.50 30.75
C GLY A 76 17.90 -22.61 30.13
N LEU A 77 16.66 -22.67 30.63
CA LEU A 77 15.51 -21.87 30.21
C LEU A 77 15.31 -20.62 31.08
N THR A 78 16.39 -20.02 31.56
CA THR A 78 16.36 -18.83 32.43
C THR A 78 16.92 -17.60 31.68
N ASP A 79 16.62 -16.41 32.15
CA ASP A 79 17.23 -15.16 31.64
C ASP A 79 18.60 -14.85 32.29
N ILE A 80 19.14 -15.78 33.08
CA ILE A 80 20.42 -15.62 33.79
C ILE A 80 21.56 -15.98 32.83
N PRO A 81 22.55 -15.10 32.60
CA PRO A 81 23.72 -15.44 31.81
C PRO A 81 24.46 -16.65 32.43
N LYS A 82 24.85 -17.60 31.58
CA LYS A 82 25.62 -18.75 31.99
C LYS A 82 27.03 -18.34 32.42
N GLU A 83 27.49 -18.80 33.57
CA GLU A 83 28.86 -18.59 34.03
C GLU A 83 29.84 -19.20 33.01
N ASN A 84 30.77 -18.41 32.49
CA ASN A 84 31.68 -18.79 31.39
C ASN A 84 30.95 -19.12 30.05
N GLY A 85 29.72 -18.67 29.86
CA GLY A 85 28.97 -18.82 28.62
C GLY A 85 29.48 -17.89 27.51
N ASN A 86 29.09 -18.23 26.28
CA ASN A 86 29.41 -17.41 25.12
C ASN A 86 28.61 -16.09 25.10
N SER A 87 29.20 -15.07 24.49
CA SER A 87 28.47 -13.85 24.15
C SER A 87 28.68 -13.49 22.68
N TRP A 88 27.65 -12.92 22.07
CA TRP A 88 27.66 -12.50 20.67
C TRP A 88 27.29 -11.04 20.55
N TYR A 89 28.13 -10.29 19.84
CA TYR A 89 27.84 -8.91 19.48
C TYR A 89 27.02 -8.87 18.21
N VAL A 90 25.84 -8.24 18.29
CA VAL A 90 24.90 -8.09 17.17
C VAL A 90 24.82 -6.61 16.80
N SER A 91 25.56 -6.22 15.77
CA SER A 91 25.63 -4.82 15.30
C SER A 91 24.30 -4.30 14.75
N GLU A 92 23.48 -5.19 14.18
CA GLU A 92 22.18 -4.88 13.60
C GLU A 92 21.05 -4.75 14.64
N GLY A 93 21.36 -4.90 15.93
CA GLY A 93 20.38 -4.79 17.01
C GLY A 93 19.37 -5.94 17.03
N VAL A 94 18.17 -5.63 17.48
CA VAL A 94 17.08 -6.62 17.62
C VAL A 94 16.61 -7.10 16.24
N CYS A 95 16.49 -8.43 16.09
CA CYS A 95 15.88 -9.04 14.91
C CYS A 95 14.37 -8.83 14.91
N GLY A 96 13.81 -8.59 13.74
CA GLY A 96 12.36 -8.44 13.59
C GLY A 96 11.94 -7.96 12.22
N PHE A 97 10.65 -7.70 12.12
CA PHE A 97 9.98 -7.34 10.88
C PHE A 97 9.20 -6.04 11.04
N ALA A 98 9.06 -5.30 9.94
CA ALA A 98 8.15 -4.14 9.89
C ALA A 98 7.35 -4.13 8.59
N TRP A 99 6.21 -3.47 8.64
CA TRP A 99 5.29 -3.36 7.52
C TRP A 99 4.46 -2.09 7.61
N ILE A 100 3.86 -1.73 6.48
CA ILE A 100 2.90 -0.64 6.38
C ILE A 100 1.49 -1.24 6.39
N VAL A 101 0.60 -0.70 7.20
CA VAL A 101 -0.84 -1.04 7.20
C VAL A 101 -1.63 0.09 6.59
N ILE A 102 -2.48 -0.22 5.61
CA ILE A 102 -3.35 0.72 4.90
C ILE A 102 -4.79 0.44 5.28
N LYS A 103 -5.52 1.45 5.75
CA LYS A 103 -6.94 1.35 6.10
C LYS A 103 -7.76 2.45 5.42
N PRO A 104 -8.99 2.14 4.98
CA PRO A 104 -9.59 0.81 4.93
C PRO A 104 -9.04 -0.03 3.76
N ALA A 105 -9.10 -1.37 3.86
CA ALA A 105 -8.73 -2.28 2.76
C ALA A 105 -9.61 -2.11 1.50
N THR A 106 -10.70 -1.38 1.62
CA THR A 106 -11.64 -1.04 0.52
C THR A 106 -11.26 0.24 -0.22
N SER A 107 -10.21 0.95 0.20
CA SER A 107 -9.73 2.15 -0.49
C SER A 107 -9.29 1.82 -1.93
N SER A 108 -9.29 2.82 -2.81
CA SER A 108 -8.90 2.65 -4.21
C SER A 108 -7.45 2.16 -4.35
N PHE A 109 -6.56 2.69 -3.52
CA PHE A 109 -5.16 2.27 -3.48
C PHE A 109 -5.02 0.82 -2.97
N ALA A 110 -5.69 0.44 -1.87
CA ALA A 110 -5.67 -0.94 -1.38
C ALA A 110 -6.22 -1.93 -2.42
N LYS A 111 -7.32 -1.61 -3.11
CA LYS A 111 -7.85 -2.43 -4.21
C LYS A 111 -6.86 -2.57 -5.37
N TRP A 112 -6.11 -1.51 -5.67
CA TRP A 112 -5.06 -1.57 -6.69
C TRP A 112 -3.91 -2.49 -6.25
N LEU A 113 -3.47 -2.42 -4.99
CA LEU A 113 -2.47 -3.33 -4.42
C LEU A 113 -2.92 -4.79 -4.50
N ILE A 114 -4.16 -5.08 -4.14
CA ILE A 114 -4.77 -6.42 -4.24
C ILE A 114 -4.70 -6.94 -5.68
N LYS A 115 -5.13 -6.11 -6.64
CA LYS A 115 -5.13 -6.46 -8.08
C LYS A 115 -3.71 -6.78 -8.58
N ASN A 116 -2.72 -6.06 -8.11
CA ASN A 116 -1.31 -6.22 -8.51
C ASN A 116 -0.55 -7.22 -7.62
N LYS A 117 -1.22 -7.92 -6.70
CA LYS A 117 -0.64 -8.92 -5.79
C LYS A 117 0.49 -8.37 -4.91
N ILE A 118 0.38 -7.11 -4.52
CA ILE A 118 1.33 -6.43 -3.64
C ILE A 118 0.81 -6.51 -2.20
N GLY A 119 1.53 -7.21 -1.32
CA GLY A 119 1.16 -7.35 0.07
C GLY A 119 0.08 -8.40 0.35
N TYR A 120 -0.54 -8.32 1.52
CA TYR A 120 -1.53 -9.28 2.00
C TYR A 120 -2.56 -8.63 2.95
N LYS A 121 -3.66 -9.36 3.24
CA LYS A 121 -4.70 -8.90 4.14
C LYS A 121 -4.23 -8.98 5.60
N ASN A 122 -4.37 -7.89 6.36
CA ASN A 122 -4.12 -7.90 7.80
C ASN A 122 -5.25 -8.62 8.54
N TYR A 123 -4.88 -9.40 9.58
CA TYR A 123 -5.82 -10.08 10.46
C TYR A 123 -6.77 -9.10 11.18
N TYR A 124 -6.24 -7.96 11.64
CA TYR A 124 -6.98 -6.90 12.33
C TYR A 124 -7.62 -5.86 11.37
N GLY A 125 -7.77 -6.24 10.10
CA GLY A 125 -8.30 -5.35 9.06
C GLY A 125 -7.24 -4.46 8.42
N GLY A 126 -7.52 -4.04 7.16
CA GLY A 126 -6.58 -3.29 6.35
C GLY A 126 -5.79 -4.18 5.38
N TRP A 127 -4.85 -3.56 4.67
CA TRP A 127 -3.95 -4.20 3.72
C TRP A 127 -2.50 -3.91 4.12
N VAL A 128 -1.64 -4.91 4.08
CA VAL A 128 -0.25 -4.85 4.55
C VAL A 128 0.71 -4.86 3.37
N ILE A 129 1.69 -3.96 3.39
CA ILE A 129 2.87 -4.02 2.52
C ILE A 129 4.07 -4.31 3.43
N PRO A 130 4.69 -5.50 3.36
CA PRO A 130 5.90 -5.81 4.13
C PRO A 130 7.09 -5.03 3.58
N MET A 131 8.03 -4.64 4.45
CA MET A 131 9.22 -3.91 4.01
C MET A 131 10.10 -4.74 3.08
N SER A 132 10.14 -6.05 3.24
CA SER A 132 10.84 -6.97 2.33
C SER A 132 10.35 -6.91 0.88
N TYR A 133 9.13 -6.41 0.63
CA TYR A 133 8.65 -6.15 -0.73
C TYR A 133 9.30 -4.90 -1.33
N LEU A 134 9.50 -3.86 -0.52
CA LEU A 134 10.05 -2.57 -0.96
C LEU A 134 11.59 -2.57 -0.96
N ILE A 135 12.21 -3.36 -0.09
CA ILE A 135 13.67 -3.51 0.07
C ILE A 135 14.01 -5.01 0.02
N PRO A 136 14.25 -5.59 -1.17
CA PRO A 136 14.41 -7.05 -1.32
C PRO A 136 15.60 -7.66 -0.56
N ASN A 137 16.67 -6.90 -0.34
CA ASN A 137 17.91 -7.38 0.28
C ASN A 137 18.13 -6.81 1.69
N MET A 138 17.05 -6.53 2.43
CA MET A 138 17.16 -6.03 3.80
C MET A 138 17.66 -7.12 4.77
N THR A 139 18.42 -6.70 5.79
CA THR A 139 18.75 -7.54 6.95
C THR A 139 17.54 -7.63 7.89
N GLN A 140 17.60 -8.47 8.91
CA GLN A 140 16.53 -8.62 9.91
C GLN A 140 16.56 -7.55 11.01
N SER A 141 17.27 -6.42 10.82
CA SER A 141 17.26 -5.32 11.78
C SER A 141 15.87 -4.69 11.87
N MET A 142 15.22 -4.85 13.03
CA MET A 142 13.88 -4.31 13.26
C MET A 142 13.87 -2.77 13.20
N GLU A 143 14.89 -2.11 13.80
CA GLU A 143 14.96 -0.65 13.84
C GLU A 143 15.08 -0.04 12.44
N ARG A 144 15.93 -0.61 11.57
CA ARG A 144 16.05 -0.20 10.18
C ARG A 144 14.74 -0.40 9.42
N ALA A 145 14.12 -1.58 9.57
CA ALA A 145 12.86 -1.90 8.93
C ALA A 145 11.72 -0.98 9.40
N GLU A 146 11.67 -0.68 10.69
CA GLU A 146 10.67 0.22 11.26
C GLU A 146 10.84 1.67 10.78
N SER A 147 12.07 2.17 10.71
CA SER A 147 12.38 3.50 10.17
C SER A 147 11.89 3.62 8.73
N ALA A 148 12.18 2.62 7.89
CA ALA A 148 11.71 2.56 6.51
C ALA A 148 10.17 2.53 6.43
N ALA A 149 9.51 1.70 7.24
CA ALA A 149 8.06 1.60 7.29
C ALA A 149 7.40 2.92 7.71
N ARG A 150 7.95 3.61 8.72
CA ARG A 150 7.47 4.92 9.18
C ARG A 150 7.60 5.99 8.09
N CYS A 151 8.72 6.00 7.37
CA CYS A 151 8.94 6.92 6.25
C CYS A 151 7.90 6.72 5.14
N CYS A 152 7.68 5.47 4.71
CA CYS A 152 6.68 5.15 3.69
C CYS A 152 5.25 5.42 4.15
N ALA A 153 4.92 5.12 5.41
CA ALA A 153 3.60 5.42 5.97
C ALA A 153 3.35 6.93 6.01
N LYS A 154 4.37 7.74 6.33
CA LYS A 154 4.28 9.19 6.25
C LYS A 154 4.03 9.65 4.81
N PHE A 155 4.80 9.16 3.84
CA PHE A 155 4.60 9.47 2.42
C PHE A 155 3.16 9.20 1.98
N LEU A 156 2.58 8.04 2.34
CA LEU A 156 1.19 7.71 1.99
C LEU A 156 0.18 8.64 2.67
N ARG A 157 0.40 9.03 3.91
CA ARG A 157 -0.47 10.02 4.60
C ARG A 157 -0.42 11.39 3.91
N ASP A 158 0.74 11.82 3.44
CA ASP A 158 0.90 13.06 2.67
C ASP A 158 0.13 13.00 1.32
N GLN A 159 -0.15 11.78 0.82
CA GLN A 159 -1.03 11.53 -0.33
C GLN A 159 -2.50 11.27 0.06
N ASN A 160 -2.91 11.61 1.29
CA ASN A 160 -4.25 11.37 1.84
C ASN A 160 -4.65 9.88 1.92
N ILE A 161 -3.69 8.96 2.00
CA ILE A 161 -3.93 7.55 2.27
C ILE A 161 -3.74 7.30 3.77
N ASN A 162 -4.76 6.78 4.44
CA ASN A 162 -4.63 6.41 5.85
C ASN A 162 -3.71 5.18 5.99
N ALA A 163 -2.48 5.41 6.40
CA ALA A 163 -1.43 4.41 6.54
C ALA A 163 -0.61 4.63 7.82
N TYR A 164 -0.15 3.53 8.42
CA TYR A 164 0.71 3.53 9.59
C TYR A 164 1.70 2.36 9.54
N ALA A 165 2.80 2.50 10.24
CA ALA A 165 3.82 1.46 10.38
C ALA A 165 3.52 0.59 11.59
N GLU A 166 3.76 -0.71 11.45
CA GLU A 166 3.79 -1.69 12.53
C GLU A 166 5.07 -2.49 12.44
N SER A 167 5.56 -2.96 13.59
CA SER A 167 6.75 -3.82 13.70
C SER A 167 6.53 -4.91 14.73
N ARG A 168 7.32 -5.97 14.62
CA ARG A 168 7.33 -7.09 15.57
C ARG A 168 8.74 -7.66 15.66
N MET A 169 9.19 -7.92 16.89
CA MET A 169 10.38 -8.74 17.14
C MET A 169 10.14 -10.18 16.68
N ASP A 170 11.20 -10.81 16.21
CA ASP A 170 11.21 -12.22 15.83
C ASP A 170 11.39 -13.13 17.05
#